data_9fb6b64dc7e897314708c262c72e229b
#
_entry.id   9fb6b64dc7e897314708c262c72e229b
#
_cell.length_a   1.000
_cell.length_b   1.000
_cell.length_c   1.000
_cell.angle_alpha   90.00
_cell.angle_beta   90.00
_cell.angle_gamma   90.00
#
_symmetry.space_group_name_H-M   'P 1'
#
loop_
_entity.id
_entity.type
_entity.pdbx_description
1 polymer ?
#
loop_
_entity_poly.entity_id
_entity_poly.type
_entity_poly.pdbx_seq_one_letter_code
_entity_poly.pdbx_strand_id
1 'polypeptide(L)'
;LVEDSEASSELAKELFSVVDLCDSHSELRRAISDPGTSVEARQSLVHHLLDGKVSTQTCDIVTQAVSRRWIRMSAMPDALEMLAVRSVLVEAQGQNHLDDVEEELFRLRQVILADVELQAAFNGHARPVADRQALVNQLLDGRAQPQSILLAKRAVVARTASMLTTLSTYMELAVAVRERTLAVVTTATKLSDDQRRRIHEQVERITGRDVV
;
A
#
# COMPACT_ATOMS: atom_id res chain seq x y z
N LEU A 1 -12.94 -13.86 -7.17
CA LEU A 1 -12.72 -12.48 -7.71
C LEU A 1 -13.33 -11.39 -6.82
N VAL A 2 -14.60 -11.53 -6.36
CA VAL A 2 -15.21 -10.53 -5.44
C VAL A 2 -14.65 -10.69 -4.03
N GLU A 3 -14.52 -11.91 -3.53
CA GLU A 3 -13.91 -12.21 -2.21
C GLU A 3 -12.43 -11.78 -2.14
N ASP A 4 -11.67 -11.94 -3.22
CA ASP A 4 -10.27 -11.49 -3.28
C ASP A 4 -10.17 -9.96 -3.24
N SER A 5 -11.12 -9.23 -3.84
CA SER A 5 -11.16 -7.77 -3.85
C SER A 5 -11.49 -7.20 -2.46
N GLU A 6 -12.48 -7.76 -1.77
CA GLU A 6 -12.83 -7.33 -0.40
C GLU A 6 -11.67 -7.60 0.58
N ALA A 7 -11.01 -8.76 0.46
CA ALA A 7 -9.83 -9.10 1.25
C ALA A 7 -8.66 -8.12 1.00
N SER A 8 -8.45 -7.67 -0.24
CA SER A 8 -7.41 -6.68 -0.57
C SER A 8 -7.70 -5.31 0.02
N SER A 9 -8.97 -4.88 0.02
CA SER A 9 -9.40 -3.61 0.63
C SER A 9 -9.23 -3.62 2.15
N GLU A 10 -9.58 -4.73 2.81
CA GLU A 10 -9.42 -4.88 4.25
C GLU A 10 -7.95 -4.92 4.63
N LEU A 11 -7.13 -5.69 3.92
CA LEU A 11 -5.68 -5.73 4.11
C LEU A 11 -5.06 -4.33 4.04
N ALA A 12 -5.43 -3.54 3.03
CA ALA A 12 -4.90 -2.19 2.87
C ALA A 12 -5.25 -1.29 4.06
N LYS A 13 -6.51 -1.32 4.53
CA LYS A 13 -6.98 -0.52 5.68
C LYS A 13 -6.27 -0.92 6.97
N GLU A 14 -6.11 -2.21 7.20
CA GLU A 14 -5.42 -2.74 8.37
C GLU A 14 -3.93 -2.36 8.35
N LEU A 15 -3.25 -2.51 7.21
CA LEU A 15 -1.85 -2.11 7.07
C LEU A 15 -1.67 -0.60 7.28
N PHE A 16 -2.54 0.26 6.74
CA PHE A 16 -2.53 1.69 7.02
C PHE A 16 -2.70 1.98 8.51
N SER A 17 -3.61 1.25 9.19
CA SER A 17 -3.82 1.40 10.64
C SER A 17 -2.57 1.01 11.44
N VAL A 18 -1.87 -0.04 11.05
CA VAL A 18 -0.58 -0.43 11.66
C VAL A 18 0.48 0.64 11.43
N VAL A 19 0.54 1.22 10.25
CA VAL A 19 1.47 2.33 9.95
C VAL A 19 1.16 3.55 10.80
N ASP A 20 -0.11 3.93 10.92
CA ASP A 20 -0.55 5.06 11.74
C ASP A 20 -0.26 4.83 13.23
N LEU A 21 -0.40 3.58 13.71
CA LEU A 21 0.00 3.19 15.05
C LEU A 21 1.52 3.36 15.26
N CYS A 22 2.34 2.98 14.30
CA CYS A 22 3.80 3.19 14.35
C CYS A 22 4.17 4.67 14.32
N ASP A 23 3.41 5.50 13.62
CA ASP A 23 3.66 6.94 13.51
C ASP A 23 3.26 7.70 14.78
N SER A 24 2.16 7.31 15.39
CA SER A 24 1.68 7.91 16.63
C SER A 24 2.44 7.47 17.87
N HIS A 25 3.13 6.32 17.84
CA HIS A 25 3.85 5.74 18.97
C HIS A 25 5.31 5.44 18.61
N SER A 26 6.18 6.44 18.78
CA SER A 26 7.61 6.30 18.45
C SER A 26 8.32 5.19 19.24
N GLU A 27 7.89 4.94 20.48
CA GLU A 27 8.44 3.86 21.35
C GLU A 27 8.06 2.49 20.78
N LEU A 28 6.82 2.30 20.35
CA LEU A 28 6.38 1.07 19.70
C LEU A 28 7.18 0.84 18.41
N ARG A 29 7.24 1.85 17.56
CA ARG A 29 8.02 1.77 16.31
C ARG A 29 9.46 1.35 16.59
N ARG A 30 10.08 1.94 17.61
CA ARG A 30 11.43 1.56 18.04
C ARG A 30 11.48 0.11 18.50
N ALA A 31 10.58 -0.32 19.37
CA ALA A 31 10.57 -1.67 19.94
C ALA A 31 10.47 -2.78 18.88
N ILE A 32 9.62 -2.57 17.83
CA ILE A 32 9.43 -3.56 16.75
C ILE A 32 10.47 -3.46 15.62
N SER A 33 11.28 -2.38 15.57
CA SER A 33 12.29 -2.16 14.53
C SER A 33 13.73 -2.24 15.05
N ASP A 34 13.95 -2.32 16.36
CA ASP A 34 15.27 -2.32 16.97
C ASP A 34 16.03 -3.62 16.66
N PRO A 35 17.16 -3.56 15.93
CA PRO A 35 17.97 -4.74 15.65
C PRO A 35 18.63 -5.34 16.91
N GLY A 36 18.68 -4.60 18.02
CA GLY A 36 19.18 -5.07 19.32
C GLY A 36 18.18 -5.96 20.06
N THR A 37 16.89 -5.92 19.71
CA THR A 37 15.85 -6.81 20.23
C THR A 37 15.80 -8.10 19.43
N SER A 38 15.67 -9.26 20.10
CA SER A 38 15.57 -10.54 19.39
C SER A 38 14.34 -10.58 18.46
N VAL A 39 14.43 -11.38 17.40
CA VAL A 39 13.33 -11.53 16.42
C VAL A 39 12.08 -12.05 17.11
N GLU A 40 12.24 -13.04 17.99
CA GLU A 40 11.16 -13.68 18.74
C GLU A 40 10.43 -12.69 19.65
N ALA A 41 11.17 -11.80 20.32
CA ALA A 41 10.58 -10.76 21.17
C ALA A 41 9.78 -9.73 20.33
N ARG A 42 10.29 -9.33 19.15
CA ARG A 42 9.57 -8.43 18.25
C ARG A 42 8.31 -9.07 17.68
N GLN A 43 8.38 -10.35 17.28
CA GLN A 43 7.23 -11.12 16.82
C GLN A 43 6.17 -11.28 17.92
N SER A 44 6.60 -11.66 19.15
CA SER A 44 5.69 -11.79 20.29
C SER A 44 4.96 -10.49 20.61
N LEU A 45 5.67 -9.35 20.49
CA LEU A 45 5.05 -8.03 20.68
C LEU A 45 4.00 -7.74 19.60
N VAL A 46 4.27 -8.06 18.34
CA VAL A 46 3.32 -7.90 17.24
C VAL A 46 2.08 -8.75 17.48
N HIS A 47 2.23 -10.03 17.81
CA HIS A 47 1.11 -10.91 18.13
C HIS A 47 0.28 -10.37 19.30
N HIS A 48 0.93 -9.94 20.38
CA HIS A 48 0.21 -9.36 21.53
C HIS A 48 -0.60 -8.10 21.17
N LEU A 49 -0.12 -7.31 20.23
CA LEU A 49 -0.78 -6.07 19.81
C LEU A 49 -1.89 -6.29 18.79
N LEU A 50 -1.71 -7.24 17.85
CA LEU A 50 -2.53 -7.37 16.64
C LEU A 50 -3.47 -8.57 16.66
N ASP A 51 -3.18 -9.66 17.40
CA ASP A 51 -4.03 -10.85 17.43
C ASP A 51 -5.47 -10.51 17.81
N GLY A 52 -6.40 -10.96 16.98
CA GLY A 52 -7.83 -10.72 17.12
C GLY A 52 -8.30 -9.30 16.81
N LYS A 53 -7.39 -8.41 16.36
CA LYS A 53 -7.72 -7.02 15.98
C LYS A 53 -7.57 -6.76 14.49
N VAL A 54 -6.79 -7.58 13.82
CA VAL A 54 -6.57 -7.55 12.37
C VAL A 54 -6.71 -8.96 11.81
N SER A 55 -6.83 -9.08 10.50
CA SER A 55 -6.83 -10.37 9.80
C SER A 55 -5.54 -11.14 10.02
N THR A 56 -5.59 -12.46 9.93
CA THR A 56 -4.42 -13.34 10.03
C THR A 56 -3.37 -12.93 8.98
N GLN A 57 -3.80 -12.58 7.77
CA GLN A 57 -2.92 -12.15 6.69
C GLN A 57 -2.13 -10.89 7.07
N THR A 58 -2.78 -9.89 7.64
CA THR A 58 -2.11 -8.66 8.11
C THR A 58 -1.13 -8.97 9.24
N CYS A 59 -1.54 -9.79 10.21
CA CYS A 59 -0.67 -10.20 11.31
C CYS A 59 0.59 -10.92 10.79
N ASP A 60 0.46 -11.84 9.85
CA ASP A 60 1.56 -12.57 9.24
C ASP A 60 2.52 -11.65 8.48
N ILE A 61 1.99 -10.69 7.71
CA ILE A 61 2.79 -9.71 6.98
C ILE A 61 3.61 -8.85 7.95
N VAL A 62 2.97 -8.33 9.00
CA VAL A 62 3.66 -7.49 9.99
C VAL A 62 4.70 -8.31 10.77
N THR A 63 4.38 -9.55 11.14
CA THR A 63 5.30 -10.48 11.80
C THR A 63 6.52 -10.78 10.93
N GLN A 64 6.34 -10.97 9.63
CA GLN A 64 7.46 -11.12 8.69
C GLN A 64 8.27 -9.82 8.54
N ALA A 65 7.61 -8.66 8.51
CA ALA A 65 8.28 -7.36 8.41
C ALA A 65 9.19 -7.10 9.62
N VAL A 66 8.73 -7.36 10.85
CA VAL A 66 9.54 -7.16 12.08
C VAL A 66 10.68 -8.19 12.20
N SER A 67 10.61 -9.31 11.49
CA SER A 67 11.68 -10.32 11.46
C SER A 67 12.88 -9.89 10.63
N ARG A 68 12.70 -8.92 9.72
CA ARG A 68 13.76 -8.41 8.84
C ARG A 68 14.60 -7.36 9.55
N ARG A 69 15.84 -7.18 9.06
CA ARG A 69 16.71 -6.07 9.47
C ARG A 69 16.48 -4.89 8.54
N TRP A 70 16.13 -3.75 9.12
CA TRP A 70 15.90 -2.51 8.41
C TRP A 70 17.06 -1.55 8.62
N ILE A 71 17.47 -0.82 7.56
CA ILE A 71 18.59 0.13 7.61
C ILE A 71 18.24 1.32 8.50
N ARG A 72 16.97 1.70 8.57
CA ARG A 72 16.44 2.79 9.40
C ARG A 72 15.09 2.40 9.97
N MET A 73 14.74 2.95 11.15
CA MET A 73 13.49 2.62 11.86
C MET A 73 12.22 2.99 11.09
N SER A 74 12.28 3.98 10.18
CA SER A 74 11.16 4.35 9.33
C SER A 74 10.96 3.39 8.14
N ALA A 75 11.96 2.60 7.76
CA ALA A 75 11.91 1.80 6.55
C ALA A 75 10.86 0.68 6.61
N MET A 76 10.60 0.12 7.80
CA MET A 76 9.57 -0.89 7.97
C MET A 76 8.14 -0.30 7.80
N PRO A 77 7.74 0.77 8.50
CA PRO A 77 6.46 1.41 8.24
C PRO A 77 6.33 1.92 6.79
N ASP A 78 7.42 2.43 6.18
CA ASP A 78 7.41 2.85 4.78
C ASP A 78 7.08 1.67 3.84
N ALA A 79 7.68 0.50 4.09
CA ALA A 79 7.41 -0.72 3.32
C ALA A 79 5.97 -1.24 3.51
N LEU A 80 5.44 -1.21 4.74
CA LEU A 80 4.06 -1.58 5.02
C LEU A 80 3.08 -0.63 4.32
N GLU A 81 3.36 0.67 4.31
CA GLU A 81 2.56 1.66 3.60
C GLU A 81 2.54 1.39 2.08
N MET A 82 3.72 1.14 1.48
CA MET A 82 3.79 0.82 0.06
C MET A 82 3.05 -0.47 -0.28
N LEU A 83 3.07 -1.46 0.61
CA LEU A 83 2.31 -2.69 0.45
C LEU A 83 0.80 -2.43 0.52
N ALA A 84 0.34 -1.59 1.46
CA ALA A 84 -1.06 -1.18 1.56
C ALA A 84 -1.52 -0.44 0.30
N VAL A 85 -0.74 0.53 -0.19
CA VAL A 85 -1.02 1.24 -1.45
C VAL A 85 -1.13 0.26 -2.61
N ARG A 86 -0.19 -0.68 -2.71
CA ARG A 86 -0.23 -1.70 -3.75
C ARG A 86 -1.47 -2.58 -3.67
N SER A 87 -1.93 -2.95 -2.46
CA SER A 87 -3.16 -3.73 -2.28
C SER A 87 -4.39 -2.99 -2.80
N VAL A 88 -4.47 -1.66 -2.57
CA VAL A 88 -5.53 -0.81 -3.15
C VAL A 88 -5.48 -0.80 -4.69
N LEU A 89 -4.28 -0.70 -5.27
CA LEU A 89 -4.11 -0.68 -6.72
C LEU A 89 -4.42 -2.04 -7.37
N VAL A 90 -4.06 -3.15 -6.70
CA VAL A 90 -4.43 -4.52 -7.16
C VAL A 90 -5.94 -4.73 -7.08
N GLU A 91 -6.59 -4.21 -6.04
CA GLU A 91 -8.06 -4.20 -5.96
C GLU A 91 -8.67 -3.43 -7.14
N ALA A 92 -8.18 -2.22 -7.43
CA ALA A 92 -8.65 -1.42 -8.56
C ALA A 92 -8.44 -2.16 -9.90
N GLN A 93 -7.31 -2.86 -10.06
CA GLN A 93 -7.05 -3.70 -11.24
C GLN A 93 -8.04 -4.85 -11.37
N GLY A 94 -8.34 -5.55 -10.27
CA GLY A 94 -9.33 -6.63 -10.25
C GLY A 94 -10.75 -6.16 -10.60
N GLN A 95 -11.06 -4.90 -10.32
CA GLN A 95 -12.33 -4.24 -10.65
C GLN A 95 -12.32 -3.54 -12.02
N ASN A 96 -11.21 -3.59 -12.78
CA ASN A 96 -10.99 -2.87 -14.04
C ASN A 96 -11.06 -1.33 -13.91
N HIS A 97 -10.69 -0.79 -12.74
CA HIS A 97 -10.66 0.65 -12.44
C HIS A 97 -9.24 1.22 -12.28
N LEU A 98 -8.20 0.41 -12.53
CA LEU A 98 -6.81 0.86 -12.34
C LEU A 98 -6.45 2.07 -13.21
N ASP A 99 -6.92 2.09 -14.46
CA ASP A 99 -6.67 3.20 -15.38
C ASP A 99 -7.41 4.47 -14.94
N ASP A 100 -8.65 4.32 -14.42
CA ASP A 100 -9.40 5.42 -13.85
C ASP A 100 -8.66 6.01 -12.64
N VAL A 101 -8.20 5.14 -11.73
CA VAL A 101 -7.46 5.54 -10.52
C VAL A 101 -6.19 6.32 -10.90
N GLU A 102 -5.42 5.82 -11.87
CA GLU A 102 -4.20 6.50 -12.33
C GLU A 102 -4.52 7.88 -12.90
N GLU A 103 -5.53 7.98 -13.78
CA GLU A 103 -5.92 9.24 -14.39
C GLU A 103 -6.47 10.25 -13.36
N GLU A 104 -7.26 9.79 -12.40
CA GLU A 104 -7.83 10.62 -11.33
C GLU A 104 -6.75 11.16 -10.38
N LEU A 105 -5.77 10.33 -10.00
CA LEU A 105 -4.62 10.78 -9.21
C LEU A 105 -3.75 11.77 -10.00
N PHE A 106 -3.57 11.54 -11.30
CA PHE A 106 -2.87 12.46 -12.18
C PHE A 106 -3.60 13.80 -12.26
N ARG A 107 -4.90 13.80 -12.52
CA ARG A 107 -5.72 15.03 -12.59
C ARG A 107 -5.68 15.79 -11.25
N LEU A 108 -5.85 15.10 -10.12
CA LEU A 108 -5.73 15.72 -8.80
C LEU A 108 -4.37 16.40 -8.62
N ARG A 109 -3.29 15.69 -8.99
CA ARG A 109 -1.95 16.25 -8.93
C ARG A 109 -1.80 17.49 -9.79
N GLN A 110 -2.35 17.51 -11.02
CA GLN A 110 -2.31 18.68 -11.90
C GLN A 110 -3.10 19.87 -11.33
N VAL A 111 -4.29 19.63 -10.77
CA VAL A 111 -5.10 20.67 -10.12
C VAL A 111 -4.32 21.29 -8.95
N ILE A 112 -3.71 20.47 -8.09
CA ILE A 112 -2.91 20.98 -6.96
C ILE A 112 -1.68 21.74 -7.46
N LEU A 113 -1.02 21.25 -8.51
CA LEU A 113 0.18 21.88 -9.08
C LEU A 113 -0.11 23.25 -9.71
N ALA A 114 -1.30 23.43 -10.29
CA ALA A 114 -1.72 24.66 -10.94
C ALA A 114 -2.19 25.75 -9.96
N ASP A 115 -2.48 25.39 -8.72
CA ASP A 115 -3.06 26.30 -7.72
C ASP A 115 -2.16 26.42 -6.48
N VAL A 116 -1.56 27.61 -6.30
CA VAL A 116 -0.66 27.89 -5.18
C VAL A 116 -1.39 27.85 -3.83
N GLU A 117 -2.67 28.19 -3.77
CA GLU A 117 -3.44 28.13 -2.54
C GLU A 117 -3.73 26.69 -2.13
N LEU A 118 -4.05 25.83 -3.11
CA LEU A 118 -4.19 24.38 -2.87
C LEU A 118 -2.87 23.76 -2.45
N GLN A 119 -1.75 24.13 -3.09
CA GLN A 119 -0.43 23.65 -2.65
C GLN A 119 -0.15 24.05 -1.20
N ALA A 120 -0.41 25.30 -0.84
CA ALA A 120 -0.24 25.79 0.53
C ALA A 120 -1.18 25.08 1.51
N ALA A 121 -2.42 24.81 1.09
CA ALA A 121 -3.41 24.10 1.90
C ALA A 121 -3.00 22.65 2.22
N PHE A 122 -2.40 21.94 1.24
CA PHE A 122 -1.98 20.54 1.43
C PHE A 122 -0.60 20.42 2.08
N ASN A 123 0.34 21.33 1.81
CA ASN A 123 1.70 21.28 2.36
C ASN A 123 1.86 21.98 3.72
N GLY A 124 0.87 22.79 4.10
CA GLY A 124 0.91 23.56 5.35
C GLY A 124 0.71 22.68 6.58
N HIS A 125 1.73 22.60 7.46
CA HIS A 125 1.58 21.97 8.78
C HIS A 125 0.60 22.71 9.72
N ALA A 126 0.16 23.91 9.34
CA ALA A 126 -0.77 24.70 10.11
C ALA A 126 -2.23 24.16 10.06
N ARG A 127 -2.57 23.36 9.03
CA ARG A 127 -3.90 22.77 8.93
C ARG A 127 -3.91 21.35 9.50
N PRO A 128 -4.87 21.00 10.36
CA PRO A 128 -5.06 19.63 10.83
C PRO A 128 -5.18 18.63 9.67
N VAL A 129 -4.72 17.41 9.88
CA VAL A 129 -4.82 16.33 8.87
C VAL A 129 -6.27 16.12 8.43
N ALA A 130 -7.21 16.14 9.39
CA ALA A 130 -8.64 15.97 9.12
C ALA A 130 -9.18 17.02 8.13
N ASP A 131 -8.78 18.30 8.26
CA ASP A 131 -9.21 19.36 7.35
C ASP A 131 -8.63 19.18 5.95
N ARG A 132 -7.38 18.73 5.86
CA ARG A 132 -6.73 18.42 4.57
C ARG A 132 -7.39 17.22 3.88
N GLN A 133 -7.78 16.20 4.65
CA GLN A 133 -8.53 15.05 4.12
C GLN A 133 -9.97 15.42 3.74
N ALA A 134 -10.61 16.34 4.47
CA ALA A 134 -11.91 16.87 4.10
C ALA A 134 -11.84 17.65 2.76
N LEU A 135 -10.76 18.39 2.52
CA LEU A 135 -10.53 19.06 1.24
C LEU A 135 -10.37 18.05 0.08
N VAL A 136 -9.68 16.91 0.30
CA VAL A 136 -9.65 15.82 -0.69
C VAL A 136 -11.06 15.35 -1.02
N ASN A 137 -11.91 15.12 -0.01
CA ASN A 137 -13.29 14.72 -0.25
C ASN A 137 -14.04 15.77 -1.10
N GLN A 138 -13.94 17.06 -0.76
CA GLN A 138 -14.62 18.12 -1.53
C GLN A 138 -14.21 18.17 -3.00
N LEU A 139 -12.95 17.82 -3.30
CA LEU A 139 -12.44 17.79 -4.67
C LEU A 139 -12.85 16.55 -5.45
N LEU A 140 -12.96 15.40 -4.79
CA LEU A 140 -13.09 14.10 -5.44
C LEU A 140 -14.44 13.40 -5.23
N ASP A 141 -15.25 13.80 -4.22
CA ASP A 141 -16.50 13.11 -3.90
C ASP A 141 -17.49 13.14 -5.08
N GLY A 142 -18.03 11.97 -5.41
CA GLY A 142 -18.91 11.77 -6.56
C GLY A 142 -18.25 11.94 -7.94
N ARG A 143 -16.92 12.08 -8.00
CA ARG A 143 -16.16 12.33 -9.25
C ARG A 143 -14.99 11.38 -9.46
N ALA A 144 -14.64 10.58 -8.46
CA ALA A 144 -13.51 9.68 -8.49
C ALA A 144 -13.84 8.33 -7.84
N GLN A 145 -13.08 7.32 -8.22
CA GLN A 145 -13.17 5.99 -7.64
C GLN A 145 -12.86 6.01 -6.13
N PRO A 146 -13.48 5.15 -5.33
CA PRO A 146 -13.20 5.05 -3.90
C PRO A 146 -11.70 4.84 -3.59
N GLN A 147 -11.00 4.08 -4.43
CA GLN A 147 -9.57 3.83 -4.33
C GLN A 147 -8.75 5.12 -4.51
N SER A 148 -9.11 5.95 -5.45
CA SER A 148 -8.46 7.25 -5.68
C SER A 148 -8.64 8.18 -4.50
N ILE A 149 -9.85 8.23 -3.92
CA ILE A 149 -10.13 9.03 -2.73
C ILE A 149 -9.31 8.54 -1.54
N LEU A 150 -9.23 7.21 -1.34
CA LEU A 150 -8.44 6.59 -0.27
C LEU A 150 -6.95 6.94 -0.42
N LEU A 151 -6.39 6.75 -1.62
CA LEU A 151 -4.98 7.04 -1.91
C LEU A 151 -4.66 8.53 -1.79
N ALA A 152 -5.55 9.41 -2.27
CA ALA A 152 -5.38 10.85 -2.13
C ALA A 152 -5.37 11.29 -0.65
N LYS A 153 -6.28 10.76 0.18
CA LYS A 153 -6.28 10.98 1.63
C LYS A 153 -5.02 10.45 2.29
N ARG A 154 -4.50 9.31 1.83
CA ARG A 154 -3.26 8.76 2.34
C ARG A 154 -2.07 9.63 1.97
N ALA A 155 -2.02 10.19 0.77
CA ALA A 155 -0.98 11.11 0.34
C ALA A 155 -0.93 12.41 1.18
N VAL A 156 -2.05 12.83 1.78
CA VAL A 156 -2.11 13.97 2.73
C VAL A 156 -1.29 13.72 4.00
N VAL A 157 -1.21 12.48 4.47
CA VAL A 157 -0.47 12.10 5.69
C VAL A 157 0.94 11.58 5.41
N ALA A 158 1.41 11.74 4.17
CA ALA A 158 2.74 11.30 3.77
C ALA A 158 3.84 11.84 4.69
N ARG A 159 4.72 10.94 5.17
CA ARG A 159 5.72 11.22 6.19
C ARG A 159 7.01 11.81 5.65
N THR A 160 7.39 11.45 4.44
CA THR A 160 8.74 11.69 3.90
C THR A 160 8.76 12.58 2.67
N ALA A 161 7.62 12.88 2.09
CA ALA A 161 7.51 13.62 0.84
C ALA A 161 6.28 14.55 0.85
N SER A 162 6.25 15.50 -0.08
CA SER A 162 5.05 16.30 -0.31
C SER A 162 3.92 15.43 -0.87
N MET A 163 2.66 15.88 -0.71
CA MET A 163 1.51 15.21 -1.34
C MET A 163 1.72 15.00 -2.84
N LEU A 164 2.25 15.99 -3.56
CA LEU A 164 2.53 15.89 -5.00
C LEU A 164 3.52 14.79 -5.34
N THR A 165 4.60 14.66 -4.56
CA THR A 165 5.61 13.60 -4.74
C THR A 165 5.00 12.24 -4.42
N THR A 166 4.21 12.13 -3.35
CA THR A 166 3.56 10.88 -2.95
C THR A 166 2.58 10.41 -3.99
N LEU A 167 1.76 11.32 -4.58
CA LEU A 167 0.87 10.98 -5.68
C LEU A 167 1.65 10.46 -6.90
N SER A 168 2.81 11.06 -7.22
CA SER A 168 3.67 10.55 -8.30
C SER A 168 4.15 9.12 -8.04
N THR A 169 4.59 8.83 -6.80
CA THR A 169 5.00 7.47 -6.40
C THR A 169 3.84 6.47 -6.52
N TYR A 170 2.61 6.88 -6.17
CA TYR A 170 1.44 5.99 -6.30
C TYR A 170 1.09 5.70 -7.77
N MET A 171 1.24 6.69 -8.67
CA MET A 171 1.07 6.47 -10.11
C MET A 171 2.16 5.54 -10.68
N GLU A 172 3.42 5.67 -10.24
CA GLU A 172 4.50 4.74 -10.62
C GLU A 172 4.18 3.31 -10.16
N LEU A 173 3.62 3.14 -8.96
CA LEU A 173 3.15 1.84 -8.49
C LEU A 173 1.98 1.30 -9.30
N ALA A 174 1.04 2.15 -9.75
CA ALA A 174 -0.07 1.74 -10.60
C ALA A 174 0.43 1.17 -11.93
N VAL A 175 1.42 1.84 -12.54
CA VAL A 175 2.11 1.32 -13.75
C VAL A 175 2.74 -0.05 -13.45
N ALA A 176 3.47 -0.20 -12.35
CA ALA A 176 4.09 -1.46 -11.98
C ALA A 176 3.07 -2.59 -11.70
N VAL A 177 1.90 -2.26 -11.15
CA VAL A 177 0.79 -3.20 -10.97
C VAL A 177 0.20 -3.63 -12.32
N ARG A 178 0.01 -2.67 -13.25
CA ARG A 178 -0.48 -2.95 -14.60
C ARG A 178 0.45 -3.88 -15.39
N GLU A 179 1.75 -3.69 -15.27
CA GLU A 179 2.76 -4.48 -15.98
C GLU A 179 2.87 -5.92 -15.49
N ARG A 180 2.39 -6.22 -14.28
CA ARG A 180 2.36 -7.58 -13.75
C ARG A 180 1.14 -8.32 -14.29
N THR A 181 1.38 -9.44 -14.95
CA THR A 181 0.32 -10.32 -15.44
C THR A 181 0.15 -11.48 -14.48
N LEU A 182 -1.05 -11.64 -13.91
CA LEU A 182 -1.40 -12.84 -13.16
C LEU A 182 -1.68 -13.98 -14.15
N ALA A 183 -0.83 -14.99 -14.16
CA ALA A 183 -1.05 -16.20 -14.94
C ALA A 183 -1.59 -17.31 -14.03
N VAL A 184 -2.85 -17.70 -14.20
CA VAL A 184 -3.45 -18.85 -13.50
C VAL A 184 -3.24 -20.12 -14.32
N VAL A 185 -2.40 -21.02 -13.83
CA VAL A 185 -2.14 -22.31 -14.45
C VAL A 185 -2.91 -23.40 -13.69
N THR A 186 -3.94 -23.96 -14.33
CA THR A 186 -4.72 -25.09 -13.76
C THR A 186 -4.08 -26.41 -14.18
N THR A 187 -3.73 -27.26 -13.21
CA THR A 187 -3.13 -28.56 -13.47
C THR A 187 -3.95 -29.68 -12.83
N ALA A 188 -3.96 -30.85 -13.46
CA ALA A 188 -4.66 -32.03 -12.96
C ALA A 188 -3.96 -32.69 -11.75
N THR A 189 -2.66 -32.41 -11.56
CA THR A 189 -1.85 -32.97 -10.48
C THR A 189 -0.96 -31.88 -9.87
N LYS A 190 -0.52 -32.11 -8.62
CA LYS A 190 0.37 -31.19 -7.93
C LYS A 190 1.72 -31.11 -8.66
N LEU A 191 2.12 -29.90 -9.04
CA LEU A 191 3.38 -29.65 -9.74
C LEU A 191 4.58 -29.80 -8.80
N SER A 192 5.69 -30.33 -9.30
CA SER A 192 6.98 -30.26 -8.63
C SER A 192 7.56 -28.81 -8.74
N ASP A 193 8.52 -28.48 -7.88
CA ASP A 193 9.13 -27.14 -7.88
C ASP A 193 9.86 -26.84 -9.21
N ASP A 194 10.46 -27.84 -9.84
CA ASP A 194 11.07 -27.68 -11.17
C ASP A 194 10.04 -27.44 -12.27
N GLN A 195 8.89 -28.08 -12.18
CA GLN A 195 7.80 -27.85 -13.13
C GLN A 195 7.19 -26.46 -12.96
N ARG A 196 7.02 -25.99 -11.72
CA ARG A 196 6.57 -24.62 -11.43
C ARG A 196 7.52 -23.60 -12.03
N ARG A 197 8.83 -23.76 -11.79
CA ARG A 197 9.85 -22.85 -12.33
C ARG A 197 9.83 -22.80 -13.86
N ARG A 198 9.73 -23.95 -14.54
CA ARG A 198 9.65 -23.99 -16.01
C ARG A 198 8.41 -23.34 -16.56
N ILE A 199 7.26 -23.51 -15.91
CA ILE A 199 6.02 -22.88 -16.31
C ILE A 199 6.13 -21.36 -16.12
N HIS A 200 6.66 -20.90 -15.00
CA HIS A 200 6.91 -19.50 -14.71
C HIS A 200 7.79 -18.85 -15.81
N GLU A 201 8.95 -19.43 -16.08
CA GLU A 201 9.85 -18.97 -17.15
C GLU A 201 9.19 -18.96 -18.55
N GLN A 202 8.33 -19.93 -18.84
CA GLN A 202 7.60 -19.97 -20.11
C GLN A 202 6.54 -18.86 -20.21
N VAL A 203 5.78 -18.63 -19.14
CA VAL A 203 4.74 -17.59 -19.11
C VAL A 203 5.39 -16.21 -19.20
N GLU A 204 6.46 -15.94 -18.47
CA GLU A 204 7.24 -14.70 -18.60
C GLU A 204 7.73 -14.47 -20.03
N ARG A 205 8.23 -15.53 -20.70
CA ARG A 205 8.68 -15.45 -22.09
C ARG A 205 7.55 -15.15 -23.08
N ILE A 206 6.36 -15.70 -22.84
CA ILE A 206 5.18 -15.50 -23.70
C ILE A 206 4.57 -14.13 -23.49
N THR A 207 4.49 -13.69 -22.23
CA THR A 207 3.84 -12.41 -21.88
C THR A 207 4.79 -11.22 -22.00
N GLY A 208 6.12 -11.45 -21.98
CA GLY A 208 7.13 -10.40 -21.92
C GLY A 208 7.06 -9.56 -20.62
N ARG A 209 6.42 -10.09 -19.58
CA ARG A 209 6.13 -9.41 -18.31
C ARG A 209 6.50 -10.31 -17.13
N ASP A 210 6.86 -9.68 -15.99
CA ASP A 210 7.03 -10.38 -14.72
C ASP A 210 5.69 -10.99 -14.29
N VAL A 211 5.66 -12.29 -14.00
CA VAL A 211 4.44 -13.05 -13.70
C VAL A 211 4.46 -13.49 -12.24
N VAL A 212 3.33 -13.42 -11.58
CA VAL A 212 3.17 -13.84 -10.18
C VAL A 212 2.39 -15.15 -10.10
#